data_08b37ce080486773f7a2d0d4a349de3b
#
_entry.id   08b37ce080486773f7a2d0d4a349de3b
#
_cell.length_a   1.000
_cell.length_b   1.000
_cell.length_c   1.000
_cell.angle_alpha   90.00
_cell.angle_beta   90.00
_cell.angle_gamma   90.00
#
_symmetry.space_group_name_H-M   'P 1'
#
loop_
_entity.id
_entity.type
_entity.pdbx_description
1 polymer ?
#
loop_
_entity_poly.entity_id
_entity_poly.type
_entity_poly.pdbx_seq_one_letter_code
_entity_poly.pdbx_strand_id
1 'polypeptide(L)' 'MTRLRALREERGYTQIKMQMLTGIDQXDYSKLXTGKRYYTXEQLRRIALALDTSMDYLAGLTDEKRPYPRNH' A
#
# COMPACT_ATOMS: atom_id res chain seq x y z
N MET A 1 -5.22 -13.10 -0.51
CA MET A 1 -4.95 -11.88 0.28
C MET A 1 -3.99 -11.00 -0.49
N THR A 2 -4.26 -9.70 -0.56
CA THR A 2 -3.37 -8.79 -1.27
C THR A 2 -2.11 -8.51 -0.45
N ARG A 3 -1.04 -8.11 -1.13
CA ARG A 3 0.17 -7.67 -0.42
C ARG A 3 -0.09 -6.42 0.39
N LEU A 4 -0.99 -5.56 -0.08
CA LEU A 4 -1.38 -4.39 0.68
C LEU A 4 -1.93 -4.79 2.05
N ARG A 5 -2.88 -5.71 2.08
CA ARG A 5 -3.48 -6.12 3.33
C ARG A 5 -2.48 -6.82 4.23
N ALA A 6 -1.70 -7.73 3.65
CA ALA A 6 -0.74 -8.49 4.43
C ALA A 6 0.30 -7.57 5.07
N LEU A 7 0.82 -6.62 4.30
CA LEU A 7 1.85 -5.73 4.84
C LEU A 7 1.27 -4.74 5.84
N ARG A 8 0.04 -4.25 5.59
CA ARG A 8 -0.63 -3.39 6.56
C ARG A 8 -0.76 -4.09 7.91
N GLU A 9 -1.20 -5.36 7.89
CA GLU A 9 -1.36 -6.11 9.12
C GLU A 9 -0.02 -6.36 9.79
N GLU A 10 1.00 -6.63 9.02
CA GLU A 10 2.34 -6.82 9.54
C GLU A 10 2.86 -5.56 10.24
N ARG A 11 2.53 -4.37 9.70
CA ARG A 11 2.93 -3.10 10.31
C ARG A 11 2.07 -2.73 11.53
N GLY A 12 0.96 -3.46 11.74
CA GLY A 12 0.06 -3.16 12.84
C GLY A 12 -0.86 -1.98 12.58
N TYR A 13 -1.10 -1.64 11.32
CA TYR A 13 -1.95 -0.50 10.98
C TYR A 13 -3.39 -0.94 10.75
N THR A 14 -4.33 -0.11 11.22
CA THR A 14 -5.75 -0.30 10.90
C THR A 14 -6.05 0.26 9.52
N GLN A 15 -7.22 -0.10 8.98
CA GLN A 15 -7.67 0.48 7.72
C GLN A 15 -7.85 1.99 7.85
N ILE A 16 -8.36 2.44 9.00
CA ILE A 16 -8.53 3.87 9.23
C ILE A 16 -7.18 4.59 9.20
N LYS A 17 -6.17 3.99 9.84
CA LYS A 17 -4.82 4.56 9.81
C LYS A 17 -4.32 4.70 8.38
N MET A 18 -4.56 3.68 7.55
CA MET A 18 -4.13 3.74 6.16
C MET A 18 -4.84 4.85 5.39
N GLN A 19 -6.14 5.03 5.65
CA GLN A 19 -6.86 6.11 5.00
C GLN A 19 -6.30 7.47 5.40
N MET A 20 -5.94 7.63 6.68
CA MET A 20 -5.34 8.87 7.14
C MET A 20 -3.98 9.12 6.51
N LEU A 21 -3.15 8.09 6.41
CA LEU A 21 -1.81 8.24 5.87
C LEU A 21 -1.80 8.48 4.37
N THR A 22 -2.75 7.91 3.65
CA THR A 22 -2.73 7.96 2.18
C THR A 22 -3.69 8.98 1.59
N GLY A 23 -4.71 9.38 2.34
CA GLY A 23 -5.76 10.23 1.81
C GLY A 23 -6.72 9.53 0.87
N ILE A 24 -6.66 8.20 0.77
CA ILE A 24 -7.56 7.43 -0.07
C ILE A 24 -8.85 7.18 0.72
N ASP A 25 -10.01 7.45 0.12
CA ASP A 25 -11.24 7.29 0.85
C ASP A 25 -11.59 5.82 1.04
N GLN A 26 -12.56 5.56 1.89
CA GLN A 26 -12.87 4.19 2.32
C GLN A 26 -13.31 3.29 1.17
N UNK A 27 -13.85 3.71 0.40
CA UNK A 27 -14.32 3.02 -0.59
C UNK A 27 -13.34 2.51 -1.42
N ASP A 28 -12.70 3.49 -1.94
CA ASP A 28 -11.59 3.14 -2.82
C ASP A 28 -10.58 2.24 -2.09
N TYR A 29 -10.28 2.57 -0.86
CA TYR A 29 -9.31 1.77 -0.12
C TYR A 29 -9.81 0.33 0.04
N SER A 30 -11.07 0.15 0.35
CA SER A 30 -11.63 -1.19 0.54
C SER A 30 -11.50 -2.03 -0.73
N LYS A 31 -11.70 -1.43 -1.89
CA LYS A 31 -11.55 -2.15 -3.15
C LYS A 31 -10.11 -2.58 -3.39
N LEU A 32 -9.18 -1.73 -3.05
CA LEU A 32 -7.77 -2.10 -3.13
C LEU A 32 -7.41 -3.24 -2.17
N UNK A 33 -7.92 -3.18 -1.12
CA UNK A 33 -7.62 -4.01 -0.23
C UNK A 33 -8.07 -5.27 -0.41
N THR A 34 -9.14 -5.45 -0.94
CA THR A 34 -9.70 -6.76 -1.22
C THR A 34 -9.29 -7.29 -2.60
N GLY A 35 -8.58 -6.51 -3.36
CA GLY A 35 -8.14 -6.92 -4.69
C GLY A 35 -9.18 -6.73 -5.77
N LYS A 36 -10.28 -6.04 -5.46
CA LYS A 36 -11.33 -5.82 -6.46
C LYS A 36 -10.96 -4.76 -7.49
N ARG A 37 -10.00 -3.92 -7.18
CA ARG A 37 -9.54 -2.86 -8.08
C ARG A 37 -8.04 -2.81 -8.04
N TYR A 38 -7.41 -2.54 -9.19
CA TYR A 38 -5.98 -2.34 -9.21
C TYR A 38 -5.66 -0.87 -8.90
N TYR A 39 -4.46 -0.62 -8.40
CA TYR A 39 -4.03 0.71 -8.00
C TYR A 39 -3.92 1.65 -9.21
N THR A 40 -4.20 2.93 -9.00
CA THR A 40 -3.61 3.95 -9.87
C THR A 40 -2.16 4.17 -9.44
N UNK A 41 -1.47 4.69 -10.00
CA UNK A 41 -0.29 5.02 -9.79
C UNK A 41 -0.10 5.69 -8.61
N GLU A 42 -0.86 6.86 -8.60
CA GLU A 42 -0.75 7.73 -7.43
C GLU A 42 -1.12 6.97 -6.14
N GLN A 43 -2.15 6.13 -6.22
CA GLN A 43 -2.51 5.30 -5.07
C GLN A 43 -1.36 4.39 -4.68
N LEU A 44 -0.73 3.77 -5.66
CA LEU A 44 0.38 2.87 -5.40
C LEU A 44 1.53 3.62 -4.72
N ARG A 45 1.84 4.82 -5.19
CA ARG A 45 2.88 5.64 -4.60
C ARG A 45 2.56 5.99 -3.15
N ARG A 46 1.33 6.43 -2.89
CA ARG A 46 0.94 6.83 -1.54
C ARG A 46 0.97 5.66 -0.57
N ILE A 47 0.50 4.50 -1.02
CA ILE A 47 0.48 3.32 -0.17
C ILE A 47 1.90 2.83 0.11
N ALA A 48 2.76 2.85 -0.90
CA ALA A 48 4.15 2.44 -0.70
C ALA A 48 4.85 3.31 0.33
N LEU A 49 4.62 4.63 0.26
CA LEU A 49 5.20 5.53 1.24
C LEU A 49 4.65 5.28 2.64
N ALA A 50 3.34 5.06 2.74
CA ALA A 50 2.70 4.84 4.04
C ALA A 50 3.19 3.56 4.71
N LEU A 51 3.41 2.51 3.91
CA LEU A 51 3.83 1.21 4.45
C LEU A 51 5.34 1.03 4.46
N ASP A 52 6.08 2.04 4.00
CA ASP A 52 7.54 1.98 3.95
C ASP A 52 8.00 0.78 3.14
N THR A 53 7.48 0.68 1.93
CA THR A 53 7.83 -0.37 0.98
C THR A 53 7.97 0.25 -0.40
N SER A 54 8.19 -0.58 -1.41
CA SER A 54 8.32 -0.10 -2.79
C SER A 54 7.01 -0.33 -3.54
N MET A 55 6.82 0.48 -4.60
CA MET A 55 5.71 0.25 -5.50
C MET A 55 5.85 -1.11 -6.19
N ASP A 56 7.09 -1.50 -6.49
CA ASP A 56 7.35 -2.81 -7.11
C ASP A 56 6.90 -3.95 -6.22
N TYR A 57 7.13 -3.85 -4.91
CA TYR A 57 6.67 -4.91 -4.01
C TYR A 57 5.15 -5.03 -4.01
N LEU A 58 4.47 -3.90 -3.92
CA LEU A 58 3.01 -3.92 -3.91
C LEU A 58 2.43 -4.43 -5.22
N ALA A 59 3.11 -4.14 -6.32
CA ALA A 59 2.65 -4.57 -7.64
C ALA A 59 3.05 -6.01 -7.98
N GLY A 60 3.82 -6.67 -7.10
CA GLY A 60 4.21 -8.05 -7.34
C GLY A 60 5.42 -8.22 -8.23
N LEU A 61 6.19 -7.16 -8.46
CA LEU A 61 7.36 -7.23 -9.33
C LEU A 61 8.64 -7.63 -8.61
N THR A 62 8.62 -7.63 -7.29
CA THR A 62 9.75 -8.06 -6.47
C THR A 62 9.21 -8.65 -5.18
N ASP A 63 9.99 -9.52 -4.55
CA ASP A 63 9.64 -10.02 -3.22
C ASP A 63 10.34 -9.25 -2.11
N GLU A 64 11.12 -8.22 -2.45
CA GLU A 64 11.81 -7.42 -1.45
C GLU A 64 10.85 -6.38 -0.87
N LYS A 65 10.53 -6.49 0.42
CA LYS A 65 9.62 -5.57 1.08
C LYS A 65 10.23 -4.21 1.38
N ARG A 66 11.56 -4.14 1.59
CA ARG A 66 12.21 -2.90 1.95
C ARG A 66 12.15 -1.92 0.79
N PRO A 67 11.96 -0.63 1.08
CA PRO A 67 11.89 0.34 0.00
C PRO A 67 13.27 0.54 -0.63
N TYR A 68 13.27 1.03 -1.87
CA TYR A 68 14.51 1.47 -2.49
C TYR A 68 15.04 2.68 -1.72
N PRO A 69 16.35 2.91 -1.73
CA PRO A 69 16.88 4.14 -1.14
C PRO A 69 16.21 5.35 -1.77
N ARG A 70 15.83 6.32 -0.93
CA ARG A 70 15.14 7.52 -1.40
C ARG A 70 16.08 8.70 -1.30
N ASN A 71 16.01 9.56 -2.31
CA ASN A 71 16.74 10.83 -2.30
C ASN A 71 15.90 11.88 -1.59
N HIS A 72 16.52 12.67 -0.76
CA HIS A 72 15.84 13.71 -0.01
C HIS A 72 16.31 15.09 -0.39
#